data_edbb25c84cf03d2bee741cef1a3ba7fe
#
_entry.id   edbb25c84cf03d2bee741cef1a3ba7fe
#
_cell.length_a   1.000
_cell.length_b   1.000
_cell.length_c   1.000
_cell.angle_alpha   90.00
_cell.angle_beta   90.00
_cell.angle_gamma   90.00
#
_symmetry.space_group_name_H-M   'P 1'
#
loop_
_entity.id
_entity.type
_entity.pdbx_description
1 polymer ?
#
loop_
_entity_poly.entity_id
_entity_poly.type
_entity_poly.pdbx_seq_one_letter_code
_entity_poly.pdbx_strand_id
1 'polypeptide(L)'
;AQTHERTIGMVLLNHGLFTFGETTAEAYSRHHELISKAEQWLNEHASVPRENSNGLPQVNSTVLADLRQRISTSANQPMILCRHSDPVSTRFVHRSDLKSLATRGPLTPDHVIRTKRIPMVGDDVEDYERAYVEYFNHFEHRGSTSLTMLDAAPRVVVDVDLGVLTAGRTVTEADIAFDIYNHTMPILERVEDHLGGYVALEPEHIFDVEYWDLEQAKLRLAGPPPTLAGAIAVVTGAASGIGRACAAELLARGCAVCGIDIDNSVEAAFDNPAWVGLTVDVTDAFAQTAALDKVVERFGGLDILIPAAGVFGVVAPLSQLDATDFQAVQAVNVESV
;
A
#
# COMPACT_ATOMS: atom_id res chain seq x y z
N ALA A 1 -23.51 -21.62 22.60
CA ALA A 1 -24.41 -20.59 22.10
C ALA A 1 -25.84 -20.97 22.47
N GLN A 2 -26.58 -20.06 23.13
CA GLN A 2 -28.03 -20.26 23.35
C GLN A 2 -28.75 -19.76 22.11
N THR A 3 -29.25 -20.67 21.29
CA THR A 3 -30.11 -20.35 20.16
C THR A 3 -31.58 -20.44 20.57
N HIS A 4 -32.38 -19.42 20.25
CA HIS A 4 -33.83 -19.44 20.39
C HIS A 4 -34.47 -19.53 18.99
N GLU A 5 -35.69 -19.98 18.88
CA GLU A 5 -36.45 -20.04 17.59
C GLU A 5 -36.52 -18.69 16.84
N ARG A 6 -36.26 -17.57 17.51
CA ARG A 6 -36.22 -16.22 16.94
C ARG A 6 -34.80 -15.68 16.67
N THR A 7 -33.76 -16.51 16.80
CA THR A 7 -32.39 -16.09 16.56
C THR A 7 -32.19 -15.87 15.08
N ILE A 8 -31.84 -14.64 14.66
CA ILE A 8 -31.64 -14.25 13.27
C ILE A 8 -30.16 -14.15 12.87
N GLY A 9 -29.27 -14.13 13.85
CA GLY A 9 -27.83 -14.06 13.62
C GLY A 9 -27.04 -14.38 14.88
N MET A 10 -25.74 -14.49 14.71
CA MET A 10 -24.76 -14.83 15.76
C MET A 10 -23.49 -14.01 15.56
N VAL A 11 -23.01 -13.37 16.63
CA VAL A 11 -21.70 -12.72 16.63
C VAL A 11 -20.67 -13.73 17.15
N LEU A 12 -19.68 -14.01 16.36
CA LEU A 12 -18.45 -14.68 16.78
C LEU A 12 -17.44 -13.63 17.19
N LEU A 13 -17.04 -13.63 18.46
CA LEU A 13 -16.06 -12.68 18.98
C LEU A 13 -14.76 -12.82 18.21
N ASN A 14 -14.16 -11.69 17.87
CA ASN A 14 -12.93 -11.57 17.09
C ASN A 14 -12.96 -12.19 15.68
N HIS A 15 -14.16 -12.50 15.13
CA HIS A 15 -14.29 -13.08 13.80
C HIS A 15 -15.31 -12.31 12.97
N GLY A 16 -16.58 -12.20 13.43
CA GLY A 16 -17.58 -11.46 12.67
C GLY A 16 -19.02 -11.82 12.97
N LEU A 17 -19.93 -11.38 12.10
CA LEU A 17 -21.37 -11.57 12.19
C LEU A 17 -21.82 -12.63 11.21
N PHE A 18 -22.56 -13.62 11.68
CA PHE A 18 -23.26 -14.62 10.88
C PHE A 18 -24.76 -14.39 10.97
N THR A 19 -25.44 -14.51 9.84
CA THR A 19 -26.88 -14.46 9.77
C THR A 19 -27.41 -15.66 8.97
N PHE A 20 -28.60 -16.09 9.30
CA PHE A 20 -29.25 -17.23 8.66
C PHE A 20 -30.73 -16.93 8.40
N GLY A 21 -31.29 -17.60 7.42
CA GLY A 21 -32.68 -17.50 7.03
C GLY A 21 -33.08 -18.72 6.18
N GLU A 22 -34.36 -18.85 5.87
CA GLU A 22 -34.82 -19.91 4.98
C GLU A 22 -34.36 -19.71 3.53
N THR A 23 -34.00 -18.46 3.17
CA THR A 23 -33.47 -18.09 1.86
C THR A 23 -32.22 -17.22 2.02
N THR A 24 -31.37 -17.20 0.96
CA THR A 24 -30.21 -16.29 0.90
C THR A 24 -30.61 -14.82 1.03
N ALA A 25 -31.72 -14.42 0.41
CA ALA A 25 -32.24 -13.07 0.48
C ALA A 25 -32.64 -12.68 1.91
N GLU A 26 -33.24 -13.59 2.65
CA GLU A 26 -33.60 -13.37 4.04
C GLU A 26 -32.37 -13.28 4.94
N ALA A 27 -31.38 -14.18 4.79
CA ALA A 27 -30.14 -14.13 5.53
C ALA A 27 -29.39 -12.81 5.27
N TYR A 28 -29.35 -12.36 4.01
CA TYR A 28 -28.73 -11.08 3.62
C TYR A 28 -29.47 -9.88 4.21
N SER A 29 -30.79 -9.85 4.16
CA SER A 29 -31.58 -8.76 4.76
C SER A 29 -31.35 -8.66 6.28
N ARG A 30 -31.33 -9.80 6.98
CA ARG A 30 -31.03 -9.88 8.42
C ARG A 30 -29.60 -9.39 8.73
N HIS A 31 -28.65 -9.66 7.83
CA HIS A 31 -27.29 -9.16 7.97
C HIS A 31 -27.25 -7.63 7.96
N HIS A 32 -27.87 -7.02 6.95
CA HIS A 32 -28.00 -5.56 6.87
C HIS A 32 -28.72 -4.96 8.06
N GLU A 33 -29.80 -5.57 8.53
CA GLU A 33 -30.53 -5.10 9.70
C GLU A 33 -29.63 -5.05 10.95
N LEU A 34 -28.87 -6.11 11.20
CA LEU A 34 -28.00 -6.19 12.38
C LEU A 34 -26.80 -5.23 12.29
N ILE A 35 -26.22 -5.08 11.09
CA ILE A 35 -25.16 -4.09 10.86
C ILE A 35 -25.70 -2.68 11.09
N SER A 36 -26.86 -2.31 10.51
CA SER A 36 -27.44 -0.98 10.68
C SER A 36 -27.77 -0.65 12.15
N LYS A 37 -28.24 -1.64 12.91
CA LYS A 37 -28.43 -1.47 14.37
C LYS A 37 -27.14 -1.24 15.12
N ALA A 38 -26.06 -1.96 14.75
CA ALA A 38 -24.75 -1.78 15.37
C ALA A 38 -24.16 -0.40 15.02
N GLU A 39 -24.26 0.03 13.77
CA GLU A 39 -23.81 1.35 13.31
C GLU A 39 -24.60 2.49 14.01
N GLN A 40 -25.91 2.36 14.12
CA GLN A 40 -26.73 3.33 14.85
C GLN A 40 -26.28 3.43 16.30
N TRP A 41 -26.12 2.31 16.99
CA TRP A 41 -25.67 2.29 18.37
C TRP A 41 -24.29 2.94 18.54
N LEU A 42 -23.33 2.62 17.63
CA LEU A 42 -22.00 3.22 17.62
C LEU A 42 -22.04 4.74 17.40
N ASN A 43 -22.91 5.22 16.52
CA ASN A 43 -23.07 6.65 16.28
C ASN A 43 -23.68 7.41 17.47
N GLU A 44 -24.50 6.74 18.27
CA GLU A 44 -25.11 7.31 19.48
C GLU A 44 -24.14 7.29 20.69
N HIS A 45 -23.21 6.33 20.77
CA HIS A 45 -22.39 6.09 21.96
C HIS A 45 -20.89 6.35 21.75
N ALA A 46 -20.42 6.39 20.51
CA ALA A 46 -19.05 6.66 20.14
C ALA A 46 -19.00 7.73 19.06
N SER A 47 -18.56 8.93 19.40
CA SER A 47 -18.45 10.02 18.44
C SER A 47 -17.47 9.66 17.32
N VAL A 48 -17.78 10.11 16.11
CA VAL A 48 -16.82 10.03 15.00
C VAL A 48 -15.74 11.07 15.25
N PRO A 49 -14.45 10.71 15.26
CA PRO A 49 -13.39 11.69 15.37
C PRO A 49 -13.53 12.76 14.28
N ARG A 50 -13.33 14.04 14.66
CA ARG A 50 -13.36 15.13 13.69
C ARG A 50 -12.11 15.04 12.80
N GLU A 51 -12.27 15.33 11.52
CA GLU A 51 -11.14 15.44 10.62
C GLU A 51 -10.21 16.56 11.08
N ASN A 52 -8.92 16.26 11.21
CA ASN A 52 -7.91 17.28 11.44
C ASN A 52 -7.50 17.88 10.09
N SER A 53 -7.48 19.19 10.02
CA SER A 53 -7.08 19.93 8.81
C SER A 53 -5.58 20.08 8.64
N ASN A 54 -4.78 19.68 9.62
CA ASN A 54 -3.31 19.75 9.53
C ASN A 54 -2.84 18.55 8.71
N GLY A 55 -2.47 18.81 7.46
CA GLY A 55 -1.85 17.80 6.60
C GLY A 55 -0.51 17.31 7.17
N LEU A 56 -0.02 16.19 6.65
CA LEU A 56 1.33 15.71 6.95
C LEU A 56 2.38 16.67 6.37
N PRO A 57 3.56 16.76 7.00
CA PRO A 57 4.67 17.51 6.45
C PRO A 57 5.08 16.93 5.09
N GLN A 58 5.65 17.79 4.25
CA GLN A 58 6.29 17.31 3.03
C GLN A 58 7.52 16.48 3.43
N VAL A 59 7.58 15.25 2.95
CA VAL A 59 8.67 14.32 3.25
C VAL A 59 9.73 14.41 2.15
N ASN A 60 11.00 14.37 2.54
CA ASN A 60 12.07 14.26 1.58
C ASN A 60 12.03 12.90 0.88
N SER A 61 12.01 12.89 -0.43
CA SER A 61 11.95 11.68 -1.27
C SER A 61 13.06 10.67 -0.93
N THR A 62 14.25 11.13 -0.52
CA THR A 62 15.34 10.24 -0.12
C THR A 62 15.03 9.46 1.15
N VAL A 63 14.25 10.01 2.08
CA VAL A 63 13.83 9.28 3.30
C VAL A 63 12.88 8.15 2.96
N LEU A 64 11.91 8.39 2.06
CA LEU A 64 10.99 7.35 1.61
C LEU A 64 11.73 6.25 0.82
N ALA A 65 12.66 6.64 -0.05
CA ALA A 65 13.45 5.69 -0.83
C ALA A 65 14.35 4.81 0.05
N ASP A 66 14.99 5.39 1.07
CA ASP A 66 15.78 4.65 2.05
C ASP A 66 14.92 3.67 2.85
N LEU A 67 13.77 4.12 3.36
CA LEU A 67 12.84 3.25 4.09
C LEU A 67 12.36 2.09 3.21
N ARG A 68 11.97 2.36 1.95
CA ARG A 68 11.61 1.31 1.00
C ARG A 68 12.75 0.31 0.78
N GLN A 69 13.98 0.79 0.64
CA GLN A 69 15.17 -0.05 0.45
C GLN A 69 15.36 -1.00 1.65
N ARG A 70 15.27 -0.48 2.88
CA ARG A 70 15.37 -1.29 4.11
C ARG A 70 14.24 -2.32 4.20
N ILE A 71 12.99 -1.93 3.93
CA ILE A 71 11.85 -2.85 3.87
C ILE A 71 12.06 -3.92 2.80
N SER A 72 12.55 -3.55 1.61
CA SER A 72 12.84 -4.52 0.53
C SER A 72 13.95 -5.49 0.90
N THR A 73 14.95 -5.03 1.63
CA THR A 73 16.04 -5.87 2.15
C THR A 73 15.51 -6.88 3.16
N SER A 74 14.71 -6.45 4.12
CA SER A 74 14.07 -7.34 5.12
C SER A 74 13.10 -8.33 4.47
N ALA A 75 12.39 -7.93 3.40
CA ALA A 75 11.54 -8.81 2.62
C ALA A 75 12.32 -9.78 1.71
N ASN A 76 13.63 -9.59 1.54
CA ASN A 76 14.49 -10.28 0.57
C ASN A 76 13.95 -10.24 -0.87
N GLN A 77 13.24 -9.16 -1.22
CA GLN A 77 12.68 -8.91 -2.56
C GLN A 77 12.28 -7.44 -2.70
N PRO A 78 12.23 -6.90 -3.94
CA PRO A 78 11.73 -5.54 -4.15
C PRO A 78 10.31 -5.37 -3.63
N MET A 79 10.05 -4.22 -3.01
CA MET A 79 8.73 -3.85 -2.49
C MET A 79 8.32 -2.48 -3.01
N ILE A 80 7.03 -2.31 -3.27
CA ILE A 80 6.40 -1.01 -3.44
C ILE A 80 6.11 -0.44 -2.04
N LEU A 81 6.29 0.86 -1.84
CA LEU A 81 5.94 1.56 -0.61
C LEU A 81 5.04 2.75 -0.94
N CYS A 82 3.76 2.64 -0.64
CA CYS A 82 2.78 3.69 -0.87
C CYS A 82 2.58 4.53 0.39
N ARG A 83 2.63 5.86 0.25
CA ARG A 83 2.37 6.82 1.33
C ARG A 83 0.92 7.30 1.29
N HIS A 84 0.26 7.36 2.44
CA HIS A 84 -1.12 7.80 2.60
C HIS A 84 -1.18 9.01 3.52
N SER A 85 -1.82 10.08 3.06
CA SER A 85 -1.93 11.36 3.76
C SER A 85 -3.37 11.86 3.85
N ASP A 86 -4.33 10.94 3.76
CA ASP A 86 -5.74 11.24 3.96
C ASP A 86 -6.04 11.68 5.41
N PRO A 87 -7.20 12.32 5.67
CA PRO A 87 -7.51 12.85 7.00
C PRO A 87 -7.54 11.80 8.12
N VAL A 88 -7.93 10.54 7.82
CA VAL A 88 -7.96 9.45 8.80
C VAL A 88 -6.54 9.05 9.19
N SER A 89 -5.70 8.80 8.20
CA SER A 89 -4.29 8.45 8.37
C SER A 89 -3.55 9.54 9.16
N THR A 90 -3.72 10.81 8.74
CA THR A 90 -3.07 11.96 9.39
C THR A 90 -3.49 12.09 10.86
N ARG A 91 -4.76 11.95 11.17
CA ARG A 91 -5.26 12.03 12.55
C ARG A 91 -4.72 10.90 13.41
N PHE A 92 -4.72 9.67 12.87
CA PHE A 92 -4.30 8.49 13.61
C PHE A 92 -2.82 8.56 14.03
N VAL A 93 -1.92 8.97 13.12
CA VAL A 93 -0.48 9.04 13.43
C VAL A 93 -0.12 10.13 14.43
N HIS A 94 -0.95 11.17 14.58
CA HIS A 94 -0.73 12.24 15.55
C HIS A 94 -1.30 11.94 16.97
N ARG A 95 -1.80 10.73 17.20
CA ARG A 95 -2.25 10.34 18.54
C ARG A 95 -1.07 10.22 19.51
N SER A 96 -1.25 10.74 20.71
CA SER A 96 -0.23 10.64 21.78
C SER A 96 0.01 9.20 22.27
N ASP A 97 -0.98 8.31 22.09
CA ASP A 97 -0.95 6.91 22.45
C ASP A 97 -0.70 5.97 21.24
N LEU A 98 -0.30 6.52 20.09
CA LEU A 98 -0.12 5.80 18.82
C LEU A 98 0.56 4.44 18.99
N LYS A 99 1.75 4.41 19.58
CA LYS A 99 2.52 3.18 19.74
C LYS A 99 1.76 2.13 20.55
N SER A 100 1.19 2.53 21.67
CA SER A 100 0.47 1.61 22.54
C SER A 100 -0.83 1.08 21.93
N LEU A 101 -1.52 1.90 21.11
CA LEU A 101 -2.76 1.52 20.46
C LEU A 101 -2.51 0.67 19.21
N ALA A 102 -1.62 1.09 18.33
CA ALA A 102 -1.34 0.42 17.06
C ALA A 102 -0.72 -0.98 17.23
N THR A 103 0.02 -1.22 18.31
CA THR A 103 0.74 -2.49 18.53
C THR A 103 -0.05 -3.53 19.34
N ARG A 104 -1.33 -3.30 19.66
CA ARG A 104 -2.14 -4.29 20.41
C ARG A 104 -2.48 -5.52 19.58
N GLY A 105 -2.66 -5.40 18.29
CA GLY A 105 -2.99 -6.50 17.39
C GLY A 105 -4.07 -6.14 16.36
N PRO A 106 -4.35 -7.01 15.40
CA PRO A 106 -5.30 -6.74 14.33
C PRO A 106 -6.76 -6.79 14.83
N LEU A 107 -7.61 -5.93 14.25
CA LEU A 107 -9.06 -6.01 14.44
C LEU A 107 -9.66 -7.27 13.80
N THR A 108 -9.09 -7.68 12.69
CA THR A 108 -9.53 -8.80 11.88
C THR A 108 -8.38 -9.79 11.72
N PRO A 109 -8.28 -10.79 12.60
CA PRO A 109 -7.22 -11.80 12.57
C PRO A 109 -7.06 -12.48 11.22
N ASP A 110 -8.14 -12.65 10.47
CA ASP A 110 -8.15 -13.24 9.12
C ASP A 110 -7.30 -12.45 8.09
N HIS A 111 -7.02 -11.19 8.37
CA HIS A 111 -6.20 -10.32 7.50
C HIS A 111 -4.72 -10.27 7.91
N VAL A 112 -4.31 -11.00 8.95
CA VAL A 112 -2.93 -10.99 9.48
C VAL A 112 -1.88 -11.32 8.40
N ILE A 113 -2.20 -12.20 7.45
CA ILE A 113 -1.33 -12.54 6.32
C ILE A 113 -1.12 -11.35 5.34
N ARG A 114 -1.95 -10.30 5.42
CA ARG A 114 -1.85 -9.09 4.56
C ARG A 114 -1.17 -7.94 5.26
N THR A 115 -1.43 -7.75 6.56
CA THR A 115 -0.98 -6.57 7.32
C THR A 115 0.10 -6.89 8.35
N LYS A 116 0.41 -8.19 8.57
CA LYS A 116 1.12 -8.68 9.75
C LYS A 116 0.31 -8.46 11.03
N ARG A 117 0.81 -9.03 12.15
CA ARG A 117 0.14 -8.92 13.45
C ARG A 117 0.03 -7.47 13.94
N ILE A 118 1.08 -6.68 13.76
CA ILE A 118 1.13 -5.27 14.15
C ILE A 118 1.83 -4.45 13.05
N PRO A 119 1.53 -3.16 12.92
CA PRO A 119 2.31 -2.27 12.09
C PRO A 119 3.68 -2.00 12.72
N MET A 120 4.62 -1.55 11.92
CA MET A 120 5.82 -0.89 12.38
C MET A 120 5.45 0.53 12.85
N VAL A 121 5.89 0.92 14.04
CA VAL A 121 5.72 2.28 14.57
C VAL A 121 7.07 2.99 14.55
N GLY A 122 7.16 4.07 13.80
CA GLY A 122 8.43 4.70 13.47
C GLY A 122 9.07 4.08 12.22
N ASP A 123 10.38 4.20 12.08
CA ASP A 123 11.12 3.82 10.88
C ASP A 123 12.23 2.77 11.11
N ASP A 124 12.29 2.15 12.29
CA ASP A 124 13.30 1.13 12.62
C ASP A 124 12.89 -0.26 12.11
N VAL A 125 13.24 -0.53 10.85
CA VAL A 125 12.91 -1.80 10.17
C VAL A 125 13.62 -2.98 10.83
N GLU A 126 14.86 -2.80 11.30
CA GLU A 126 15.69 -3.84 11.89
C GLU A 126 15.13 -4.27 13.27
N ASP A 127 14.59 -3.33 14.05
CA ASP A 127 13.92 -3.65 15.32
C ASP A 127 12.61 -4.40 15.08
N TYR A 128 11.83 -3.96 14.07
CA TYR A 128 10.60 -4.64 13.67
C TYR A 128 10.86 -6.09 13.21
N GLU A 129 11.88 -6.28 12.33
CA GLU A 129 12.29 -7.60 11.84
C GLU A 129 12.68 -8.51 13.00
N ARG A 130 13.53 -8.02 13.91
CA ARG A 130 13.95 -8.77 15.12
C ARG A 130 12.75 -9.18 15.97
N ALA A 131 11.83 -8.26 16.21
CA ALA A 131 10.61 -8.55 16.97
C ALA A 131 9.71 -9.60 16.28
N TYR A 132 9.63 -9.58 14.95
CA TYR A 132 8.87 -10.59 14.20
C TYR A 132 9.53 -11.97 14.26
N VAL A 133 10.85 -12.04 14.14
CA VAL A 133 11.62 -13.29 14.28
C VAL A 133 11.46 -13.87 15.70
N GLU A 134 11.52 -13.04 16.72
CA GLU A 134 11.29 -13.46 18.12
C GLU A 134 9.85 -13.98 18.31
N TYR A 135 8.85 -13.29 17.74
CA TYR A 135 7.46 -13.74 17.75
C TYR A 135 7.31 -15.11 17.08
N PHE A 136 7.89 -15.33 15.89
CA PHE A 136 7.85 -16.62 15.22
C PHE A 136 8.50 -17.71 16.07
N ASN A 137 9.73 -17.53 16.51
CA ASN A 137 10.48 -18.52 17.29
C ASN A 137 9.78 -18.85 18.62
N HIS A 138 9.07 -17.90 19.22
CA HIS A 138 8.33 -18.13 20.46
C HIS A 138 7.14 -19.08 20.23
N PHE A 139 6.45 -18.99 19.11
CA PHE A 139 5.20 -19.73 18.87
C PHE A 139 5.32 -20.86 17.81
N GLU A 140 6.45 -21.04 17.11
CA GLU A 140 6.60 -22.05 16.06
C GLU A 140 6.27 -23.48 16.51
N HIS A 141 6.47 -23.78 17.82
CA HIS A 141 6.17 -25.08 18.41
C HIS A 141 4.67 -25.43 18.42
N ARG A 142 3.79 -24.45 18.16
CA ARG A 142 2.32 -24.63 18.10
C ARG A 142 1.87 -25.27 16.77
N GLY A 143 2.72 -25.23 15.75
CA GLY A 143 2.43 -25.89 14.48
C GLY A 143 2.38 -27.40 14.57
N SER A 144 1.42 -28.03 13.88
CA SER A 144 1.34 -29.49 13.79
C SER A 144 2.45 -30.10 12.91
N THR A 145 3.10 -29.26 12.10
CA THR A 145 4.20 -29.61 11.20
C THR A 145 5.30 -28.55 11.31
N SER A 146 6.46 -28.80 10.70
CA SER A 146 7.51 -27.78 10.59
C SER A 146 6.97 -26.57 9.79
N LEU A 147 6.91 -25.40 10.44
CA LEU A 147 6.46 -24.16 9.83
C LEU A 147 7.62 -23.47 9.11
N THR A 148 7.28 -22.74 8.04
CA THR A 148 8.23 -21.83 7.38
C THR A 148 7.83 -20.41 7.73
N MET A 149 8.76 -19.66 8.34
CA MET A 149 8.52 -18.26 8.67
C MET A 149 8.26 -17.44 7.39
N LEU A 150 7.23 -16.61 7.44
CA LEU A 150 7.00 -15.58 6.42
C LEU A 150 8.10 -14.52 6.48
N ASP A 151 8.31 -13.77 5.40
CA ASP A 151 9.28 -12.66 5.46
C ASP A 151 8.94 -11.71 6.63
N ALA A 152 9.97 -11.14 7.25
CA ALA A 152 9.81 -10.34 8.47
C ALA A 152 9.48 -8.87 8.22
N ALA A 153 9.42 -8.42 6.95
CA ALA A 153 9.22 -7.03 6.60
C ALA A 153 7.82 -6.51 7.00
N PRO A 154 7.71 -5.26 7.45
CA PRO A 154 6.43 -4.64 7.75
C PRO A 154 5.57 -4.49 6.48
N ARG A 155 4.26 -4.61 6.63
CA ARG A 155 3.27 -4.31 5.58
C ARG A 155 2.58 -2.98 5.80
N VAL A 156 2.54 -2.54 7.03
CA VAL A 156 2.00 -1.24 7.43
C VAL A 156 3.04 -0.55 8.31
N VAL A 157 3.28 0.71 8.03
CA VAL A 157 4.13 1.59 8.84
C VAL A 157 3.28 2.77 9.29
N VAL A 158 3.39 3.15 10.55
CA VAL A 158 2.73 4.34 11.11
C VAL A 158 3.79 5.21 11.78
N ASP A 159 3.92 6.42 11.29
CA ASP A 159 4.93 7.36 11.77
C ASP A 159 4.39 8.78 11.78
N VAL A 160 4.76 9.57 12.79
CA VAL A 160 4.22 10.93 12.98
C VAL A 160 4.63 11.90 11.86
N ASP A 161 5.80 11.72 11.27
CA ASP A 161 6.33 12.57 10.20
C ASP A 161 6.05 12.00 8.82
N LEU A 162 6.11 10.67 8.66
CA LEU A 162 5.90 10.00 7.38
C LEU A 162 4.42 9.73 7.08
N GLY A 163 3.57 9.62 8.10
CA GLY A 163 2.17 9.25 7.95
C GLY A 163 1.95 7.73 8.02
N VAL A 164 0.92 7.25 7.33
CA VAL A 164 0.69 5.83 7.12
C VAL A 164 1.30 5.41 5.80
N LEU A 165 2.14 4.36 5.84
CA LEU A 165 2.69 3.78 4.62
C LEU A 165 2.33 2.30 4.57
N THR A 166 2.14 1.81 3.36
CA THR A 166 1.86 0.38 3.13
C THR A 166 2.82 -0.22 2.11
N ALA A 167 3.30 -1.42 2.40
CA ALA A 167 4.27 -2.12 1.58
C ALA A 167 3.68 -3.40 0.99
N GLY A 168 3.93 -3.62 -0.29
CA GLY A 168 3.51 -4.82 -1.02
C GLY A 168 4.47 -5.17 -2.16
N ARG A 169 4.42 -6.40 -2.64
CA ARG A 169 5.16 -6.80 -3.85
C ARG A 169 4.57 -6.19 -5.12
N THR A 170 3.34 -5.72 -5.03
CA THR A 170 2.62 -5.00 -6.08
C THR A 170 1.89 -3.83 -5.47
N VAL A 171 1.51 -2.85 -6.29
CA VAL A 171 0.64 -1.75 -5.84
C VAL A 171 -0.67 -2.27 -5.27
N THR A 172 -1.26 -3.29 -5.90
CA THR A 172 -2.49 -3.92 -5.40
C THR A 172 -2.32 -4.53 -4.00
N GLU A 173 -1.17 -5.17 -3.70
CA GLU A 173 -0.93 -5.69 -2.35
C GLU A 173 -0.78 -4.57 -1.32
N ALA A 174 -0.11 -3.48 -1.68
CA ALA A 174 0.01 -2.30 -0.82
C ALA A 174 -1.36 -1.62 -0.58
N ASP A 175 -2.17 -1.49 -1.65
CA ASP A 175 -3.52 -0.92 -1.56
C ASP A 175 -4.44 -1.81 -0.68
N ILE A 176 -4.38 -3.15 -0.81
CA ILE A 176 -5.13 -4.06 0.08
C ILE A 176 -4.72 -3.87 1.55
N ALA A 177 -3.42 -3.75 1.83
CA ALA A 177 -2.95 -3.50 3.19
C ALA A 177 -3.47 -2.15 3.71
N PHE A 178 -3.53 -1.13 2.85
CA PHE A 178 -4.10 0.18 3.18
C PHE A 178 -5.60 0.09 3.45
N ASP A 179 -6.39 -0.54 2.57
CA ASP A 179 -7.83 -0.69 2.75
C ASP A 179 -8.18 -1.31 4.10
N ILE A 180 -7.45 -2.39 4.48
CA ILE A 180 -7.64 -3.04 5.78
C ILE A 180 -7.27 -2.09 6.92
N TYR A 181 -6.13 -1.40 6.81
CA TYR A 181 -5.65 -0.55 7.90
C TYR A 181 -6.43 0.77 8.00
N ASN A 182 -6.85 1.33 6.87
CA ASN A 182 -7.72 2.50 6.83
C ASN A 182 -9.10 2.23 7.48
N HIS A 183 -9.59 1.00 7.37
CA HIS A 183 -10.79 0.58 8.11
C HIS A 183 -10.49 0.33 9.60
N THR A 184 -9.29 -0.12 9.93
CA THR A 184 -8.85 -0.42 11.29
C THR A 184 -8.74 0.84 12.16
N MET A 185 -8.10 1.88 11.64
CA MET A 185 -7.78 3.10 12.40
C MET A 185 -9.00 3.76 13.08
N PRO A 186 -10.10 4.09 12.37
CA PRO A 186 -11.25 4.75 13.00
C PRO A 186 -11.98 3.85 14.00
N ILE A 187 -11.89 2.53 13.85
CA ILE A 187 -12.49 1.60 14.82
C ILE A 187 -11.65 1.57 16.09
N LEU A 188 -10.32 1.50 15.99
CA LEU A 188 -9.42 1.60 17.13
C LEU A 188 -9.65 2.89 17.92
N GLU A 189 -9.73 4.03 17.23
CA GLU A 189 -10.01 5.33 17.85
C GLU A 189 -11.34 5.32 18.60
N ARG A 190 -12.42 4.86 17.95
CA ARG A 190 -13.76 4.80 18.57
C ARG A 190 -13.79 3.93 19.82
N VAL A 191 -13.20 2.76 19.74
CA VAL A 191 -13.20 1.80 20.86
C VAL A 191 -12.34 2.30 22.02
N GLU A 192 -11.16 2.85 21.72
CA GLU A 192 -10.26 3.38 22.73
C GLU A 192 -10.85 4.60 23.44
N ASP A 193 -11.39 5.56 22.68
CA ASP A 193 -11.80 6.84 23.24
C ASP A 193 -13.19 6.78 23.90
N HIS A 194 -14.06 5.82 23.52
CA HIS A 194 -15.48 5.86 23.92
C HIS A 194 -16.04 4.54 24.49
N LEU A 195 -15.41 3.40 24.22
CA LEU A 195 -15.98 2.09 24.55
C LEU A 195 -15.14 1.27 25.55
N GLY A 196 -14.24 1.92 26.27
CA GLY A 196 -13.49 1.29 27.36
C GLY A 196 -12.17 0.65 26.95
N GLY A 197 -11.70 0.89 25.74
CA GLY A 197 -10.41 0.44 25.23
C GLY A 197 -10.48 -0.79 24.32
N TYR A 198 -9.56 -0.85 23.37
CA TYR A 198 -9.46 -1.95 22.42
C TYR A 198 -8.68 -3.13 23.03
N VAL A 199 -9.26 -4.32 22.92
CA VAL A 199 -8.64 -5.59 23.36
C VAL A 199 -8.54 -6.52 22.14
N ALA A 200 -7.31 -6.81 21.70
CA ALA A 200 -7.05 -7.77 20.63
C ALA A 200 -7.05 -9.22 21.15
N LEU A 201 -7.00 -10.16 20.21
CA LEU A 201 -6.65 -11.54 20.52
C LEU A 201 -5.22 -11.62 21.07
N GLU A 202 -4.99 -12.59 21.96
CA GLU A 202 -3.64 -12.89 22.43
C GLU A 202 -2.71 -13.27 21.25
N PRO A 203 -1.43 -12.90 21.29
CA PRO A 203 -0.48 -13.15 20.21
C PRO A 203 -0.42 -14.60 19.75
N GLU A 204 -0.59 -15.57 20.65
CA GLU A 204 -0.60 -16.99 20.33
C GLU A 204 -1.76 -17.40 19.40
N HIS A 205 -2.94 -16.82 19.60
CA HIS A 205 -4.10 -17.10 18.76
C HIS A 205 -4.00 -16.42 17.39
N ILE A 206 -3.35 -15.25 17.34
CA ILE A 206 -3.05 -14.56 16.07
C ILE A 206 -2.05 -15.41 15.29
N PHE A 207 -1.03 -15.97 15.96
CA PHE A 207 -0.07 -16.89 15.34
C PHE A 207 -0.75 -18.14 14.76
N ASP A 208 -1.69 -18.75 15.49
CA ASP A 208 -2.45 -19.90 15.03
C ASP A 208 -3.20 -19.60 13.72
N VAL A 209 -3.75 -18.38 13.57
CA VAL A 209 -4.42 -17.93 12.33
C VAL A 209 -3.40 -17.64 11.23
N GLU A 210 -2.33 -16.89 11.53
CA GLU A 210 -1.31 -16.51 10.56
C GLU A 210 -0.65 -17.73 9.90
N TYR A 211 -0.40 -18.79 10.68
CA TYR A 211 0.24 -20.01 10.20
C TYR A 211 -0.72 -21.18 9.98
N TRP A 212 -2.02 -20.92 9.96
CA TRP A 212 -3.02 -21.93 9.62
C TRP A 212 -2.88 -22.37 8.15
N ASP A 213 -2.98 -23.67 7.91
CA ASP A 213 -2.80 -24.26 6.58
C ASP A 213 -3.67 -23.61 5.50
N LEU A 214 -4.92 -23.22 5.83
CA LEU A 214 -5.82 -22.54 4.89
C LEU A 214 -5.37 -21.12 4.56
N GLU A 215 -4.87 -20.36 5.54
CA GLU A 215 -4.32 -19.04 5.29
C GLU A 215 -3.01 -19.12 4.47
N GLN A 216 -2.14 -20.05 4.81
CA GLN A 216 -0.93 -20.32 4.04
C GLN A 216 -1.23 -20.81 2.61
N ALA A 217 -2.33 -21.55 2.40
CA ALA A 217 -2.78 -21.94 1.09
C ALA A 217 -3.21 -20.76 0.22
N LYS A 218 -3.85 -19.73 0.79
CA LYS A 218 -4.20 -18.48 0.08
C LYS A 218 -2.96 -17.80 -0.51
N LEU A 219 -1.86 -17.76 0.25
CA LEU A 219 -0.58 -17.20 -0.24
C LEU A 219 0.01 -18.02 -1.39
N ARG A 220 -0.07 -19.36 -1.31
CA ARG A 220 0.42 -20.26 -2.36
C ARG A 220 -0.42 -20.23 -3.64
N LEU A 221 -1.74 -20.03 -3.52
CA LEU A 221 -2.65 -19.93 -4.66
C LEU A 221 -2.41 -18.69 -5.53
N ALA A 222 -1.83 -17.65 -4.97
CA ALA A 222 -1.45 -16.45 -5.74
C ALA A 222 -0.39 -16.73 -6.82
N GLY A 223 0.30 -17.89 -6.74
CA GLY A 223 1.38 -18.25 -7.67
C GLY A 223 2.65 -17.42 -7.45
N PRO A 224 3.69 -17.67 -8.25
CA PRO A 224 4.91 -16.87 -8.21
C PRO A 224 4.60 -15.45 -8.68
N PRO A 225 5.20 -14.43 -8.03
CA PRO A 225 5.04 -13.05 -8.48
C PRO A 225 5.59 -12.85 -9.90
N PRO A 226 5.07 -11.89 -10.65
CA PRO A 226 5.65 -11.48 -11.93
C PRO A 226 7.13 -11.11 -11.78
N THR A 227 7.90 -11.21 -12.86
CA THR A 227 9.38 -11.10 -12.82
C THR A 227 9.91 -9.74 -12.35
N LEU A 228 9.13 -8.67 -12.49
CA LEU A 228 9.47 -7.32 -12.04
C LEU A 228 8.53 -6.81 -10.94
N ALA A 229 7.88 -7.73 -10.22
CA ALA A 229 7.06 -7.34 -9.07
C ALA A 229 7.91 -6.60 -8.04
N GLY A 230 7.39 -5.47 -7.55
CA GLY A 230 8.07 -4.60 -6.60
C GLY A 230 9.08 -3.62 -7.22
N ALA A 231 9.46 -3.77 -8.49
CA ALA A 231 10.29 -2.81 -9.19
C ALA A 231 9.47 -1.58 -9.63
N ILE A 232 10.14 -0.43 -9.70
CA ILE A 232 9.55 0.85 -10.08
C ILE A 232 10.33 1.41 -11.27
N ALA A 233 9.63 1.77 -12.34
CA ALA A 233 10.23 2.32 -13.54
C ALA A 233 9.71 3.72 -13.87
N VAL A 234 10.59 4.55 -14.40
CA VAL A 234 10.24 5.78 -15.11
C VAL A 234 10.54 5.61 -16.59
N VAL A 235 9.58 5.95 -17.43
CA VAL A 235 9.70 5.89 -18.89
C VAL A 235 9.39 7.27 -19.46
N THR A 236 10.33 7.92 -20.15
CA THR A 236 10.07 9.16 -20.87
C THR A 236 9.61 8.88 -22.29
N GLY A 237 8.82 9.80 -22.90
CA GLY A 237 8.20 9.56 -24.21
C GLY A 237 7.12 8.47 -24.17
N ALA A 238 6.41 8.34 -23.04
CA ALA A 238 5.55 7.21 -22.74
C ALA A 238 4.13 7.30 -23.34
N ALA A 239 3.75 8.43 -23.93
CA ALA A 239 2.45 8.57 -24.57
C ALA A 239 2.34 7.76 -25.88
N SER A 240 3.47 7.49 -26.55
CA SER A 240 3.45 6.85 -27.86
C SER A 240 4.68 5.97 -28.14
N GLY A 241 4.69 5.31 -29.28
CA GLY A 241 5.86 4.64 -29.88
C GLY A 241 6.57 3.66 -28.93
N ILE A 242 7.90 3.78 -28.87
CA ILE A 242 8.78 2.88 -28.11
C ILE A 242 8.55 3.02 -26.61
N GLY A 243 8.46 4.27 -26.09
CA GLY A 243 8.24 4.52 -24.67
C GLY A 243 6.95 3.85 -24.18
N ARG A 244 5.83 4.02 -24.91
CA ARG A 244 4.57 3.37 -24.56
C ARG A 244 4.65 1.84 -24.60
N ALA A 245 5.35 1.27 -25.57
CA ALA A 245 5.53 -0.18 -25.66
C ALA A 245 6.37 -0.72 -24.50
N CYS A 246 7.44 0.00 -24.11
CA CYS A 246 8.23 -0.33 -22.92
C CYS A 246 7.39 -0.27 -21.64
N ALA A 247 6.59 0.80 -21.47
CA ALA A 247 5.71 0.94 -20.31
C ALA A 247 4.69 -0.21 -20.22
N ALA A 248 4.08 -0.59 -21.35
CA ALA A 248 3.15 -1.72 -21.41
C ALA A 248 3.81 -3.04 -21.01
N GLU A 249 5.00 -3.33 -21.48
CA GLU A 249 5.76 -4.54 -21.15
C GLU A 249 6.19 -4.57 -19.68
N LEU A 250 6.62 -3.45 -19.13
CA LEU A 250 6.97 -3.32 -17.71
C LEU A 250 5.75 -3.57 -16.81
N LEU A 251 4.61 -2.97 -17.11
CA LEU A 251 3.34 -3.21 -16.41
C LEU A 251 2.92 -4.69 -16.49
N ALA A 252 3.03 -5.32 -17.65
CA ALA A 252 2.71 -6.73 -17.84
C ALA A 252 3.61 -7.67 -17.01
N ARG A 253 4.83 -7.23 -16.68
CA ARG A 253 5.78 -7.93 -15.82
C ARG A 253 5.64 -7.58 -14.34
N GLY A 254 4.65 -6.78 -13.96
CA GLY A 254 4.34 -6.44 -12.56
C GLY A 254 5.12 -5.25 -12.00
N CYS A 255 5.82 -4.50 -12.84
CA CYS A 255 6.50 -3.27 -12.45
C CYS A 255 5.48 -2.15 -12.22
N ALA A 256 5.69 -1.29 -11.22
CA ALA A 256 5.01 -0.01 -11.14
C ALA A 256 5.70 0.97 -12.10
N VAL A 257 4.93 1.71 -12.89
CA VAL A 257 5.48 2.54 -13.97
C VAL A 257 4.95 3.96 -13.90
N CYS A 258 5.86 4.92 -13.92
CA CYS A 258 5.56 6.31 -14.21
C CYS A 258 5.95 6.63 -15.66
N GLY A 259 4.98 7.01 -16.48
CA GLY A 259 5.21 7.53 -17.81
C GLY A 259 5.28 9.05 -17.80
N ILE A 260 6.30 9.58 -18.45
CA ILE A 260 6.51 11.02 -18.61
C ILE A 260 6.44 11.35 -20.10
N ASP A 261 5.63 12.33 -20.48
CA ASP A 261 5.53 12.84 -21.86
C ASP A 261 5.06 14.28 -21.84
N ILE A 262 5.35 15.02 -22.91
CA ILE A 262 4.80 16.36 -23.14
C ILE A 262 3.33 16.29 -23.61
N ASP A 263 2.92 15.17 -24.17
CA ASP A 263 1.54 14.90 -24.57
C ASP A 263 0.72 14.41 -23.36
N ASN A 264 -0.33 15.15 -23.04
CA ASN A 264 -1.19 14.85 -21.88
C ASN A 264 -1.97 13.53 -22.00
N SER A 265 -2.03 12.90 -23.15
CA SER A 265 -2.59 11.55 -23.32
C SER A 265 -1.86 10.50 -22.48
N VAL A 266 -0.64 10.78 -22.00
CA VAL A 266 0.12 9.94 -21.10
C VAL A 266 -0.63 9.69 -19.78
N GLU A 267 -1.39 10.65 -19.30
CA GLU A 267 -2.11 10.53 -18.00
C GLU A 267 -3.13 9.39 -18.01
N ALA A 268 -3.79 9.16 -19.14
CA ALA A 268 -4.80 8.12 -19.33
C ALA A 268 -4.32 6.97 -20.25
N ALA A 269 -3.00 6.79 -20.43
CA ALA A 269 -2.46 5.82 -21.38
C ALA A 269 -2.77 4.37 -20.99
N PHE A 270 -2.89 4.06 -19.69
CA PHE A 270 -3.20 2.73 -19.17
C PHE A 270 -4.19 2.81 -17.99
N ASP A 271 -5.19 1.94 -18.01
CA ASP A 271 -6.09 1.69 -16.88
C ASP A 271 -5.48 0.61 -15.98
N ASN A 272 -4.55 1.02 -15.12
CA ASN A 272 -3.79 0.12 -14.25
C ASN A 272 -3.39 0.87 -12.96
N PRO A 273 -3.65 0.35 -11.76
CA PRO A 273 -3.27 0.99 -10.49
C PRO A 273 -1.75 1.20 -10.33
N ALA A 274 -0.94 0.41 -11.03
CA ALA A 274 0.51 0.54 -11.08
C ALA A 274 1.01 1.55 -12.12
N TRP A 275 0.12 2.28 -12.78
CA TRP A 275 0.44 3.34 -13.74
C TRP A 275 0.24 4.73 -13.16
N VAL A 276 1.21 5.61 -13.40
CA VAL A 276 1.08 7.06 -13.21
C VAL A 276 1.59 7.74 -14.46
N GLY A 277 0.74 8.48 -15.16
CA GLY A 277 1.13 9.32 -16.29
C GLY A 277 1.31 10.77 -15.83
N LEU A 278 2.40 11.42 -16.22
CA LEU A 278 2.71 12.80 -15.89
C LEU A 278 3.03 13.60 -17.16
N THR A 279 2.31 14.70 -17.35
CA THR A 279 2.58 15.64 -18.44
C THR A 279 3.73 16.54 -18.05
N VAL A 280 4.92 16.30 -18.63
CA VAL A 280 6.16 17.01 -18.29
C VAL A 280 7.03 17.14 -19.53
N ASP A 281 7.58 18.33 -19.75
CA ASP A 281 8.66 18.55 -20.69
C ASP A 281 9.98 18.08 -20.09
N VAL A 282 10.61 17.09 -20.73
CA VAL A 282 11.91 16.54 -20.27
C VAL A 282 13.08 17.53 -20.37
N THR A 283 12.90 18.67 -20.99
CA THR A 283 13.92 19.74 -21.01
C THR A 283 13.81 20.69 -19.81
N ASP A 284 12.75 20.57 -19.01
CA ASP A 284 12.56 21.33 -17.77
C ASP A 284 13.04 20.51 -16.55
N ALA A 285 14.24 20.79 -16.05
CA ALA A 285 14.84 20.09 -14.94
C ALA A 285 14.03 20.21 -13.62
N PHE A 286 13.32 21.32 -13.40
CA PHE A 286 12.47 21.47 -12.22
C PHE A 286 11.23 20.60 -12.31
N ALA A 287 10.61 20.54 -13.48
CA ALA A 287 9.46 19.69 -13.73
C ALA A 287 9.85 18.19 -13.64
N GLN A 288 11.04 17.80 -14.15
CA GLN A 288 11.58 16.45 -13.96
C GLN A 288 11.75 16.09 -12.50
N THR A 289 12.39 16.96 -11.70
CA THR A 289 12.58 16.74 -10.26
C THR A 289 11.24 16.55 -9.55
N ALA A 290 10.28 17.43 -9.82
CA ALA A 290 8.94 17.32 -9.25
C ALA A 290 8.20 16.04 -9.69
N ALA A 291 8.44 15.55 -10.90
CA ALA A 291 7.90 14.28 -11.37
C ALA A 291 8.51 13.09 -10.62
N LEU A 292 9.83 13.09 -10.42
CA LEU A 292 10.51 12.05 -9.64
C LEU A 292 10.07 12.03 -8.18
N ASP A 293 9.87 13.20 -7.56
CA ASP A 293 9.31 13.29 -6.20
C ASP A 293 7.93 12.64 -6.12
N LYS A 294 7.06 12.85 -7.11
CA LYS A 294 5.75 12.18 -7.19
C LYS A 294 5.86 10.66 -7.35
N VAL A 295 6.84 10.18 -8.12
CA VAL A 295 7.10 8.73 -8.26
C VAL A 295 7.48 8.13 -6.91
N VAL A 296 8.41 8.77 -6.21
CA VAL A 296 8.86 8.32 -4.89
C VAL A 296 7.72 8.39 -3.86
N GLU A 297 6.92 9.45 -3.88
CA GLU A 297 5.76 9.60 -2.99
C GLU A 297 4.71 8.51 -3.26
N ARG A 298 4.46 8.15 -4.53
CA ARG A 298 3.44 7.17 -4.91
C ARG A 298 3.89 5.72 -4.74
N PHE A 299 5.16 5.40 -5.02
CA PHE A 299 5.66 4.03 -5.10
C PHE A 299 6.83 3.74 -4.17
N GLY A 300 7.46 4.76 -3.59
CA GLY A 300 8.54 4.64 -2.62
C GLY A 300 9.95 4.71 -3.21
N GLY A 301 10.14 4.87 -4.52
CA GLY A 301 11.49 4.92 -5.09
C GLY A 301 11.53 4.83 -6.61
N LEU A 302 12.71 4.52 -7.15
CA LEU A 302 12.97 4.31 -8.58
C LEU A 302 14.07 3.26 -8.74
N ASP A 303 13.84 2.27 -9.60
CA ASP A 303 14.79 1.17 -9.89
C ASP A 303 15.23 1.17 -11.36
N ILE A 304 14.36 1.58 -12.28
CA ILE A 304 14.56 1.48 -13.72
C ILE A 304 14.23 2.82 -14.37
N LEU A 305 15.15 3.34 -15.18
CA LEU A 305 14.91 4.50 -16.04
C LEU A 305 15.01 4.09 -17.50
N ILE A 306 13.97 4.41 -18.30
CA ILE A 306 13.98 4.22 -19.75
C ILE A 306 13.81 5.58 -20.42
N PRO A 307 14.89 6.24 -20.84
CA PRO A 307 14.82 7.47 -21.58
C PRO A 307 14.46 7.17 -23.04
N ALA A 308 13.17 7.31 -23.38
CA ALA A 308 12.66 7.07 -24.72
C ALA A 308 12.02 8.33 -25.34
N ALA A 309 12.00 9.46 -24.61
CA ALA A 309 11.65 10.74 -25.20
C ALA A 309 12.67 11.13 -26.28
N GLY A 310 12.19 11.60 -27.43
CA GLY A 310 13.06 12.00 -28.50
C GLY A 310 12.30 12.71 -29.60
N VAL A 311 12.98 13.65 -30.23
CA VAL A 311 12.46 14.39 -31.37
C VAL A 311 13.35 14.19 -32.62
N PHE A 312 12.73 14.16 -33.75
CA PHE A 312 13.46 14.10 -35.00
C PHE A 312 13.59 15.53 -35.57
N GLY A 313 14.81 15.99 -35.72
CA GLY A 313 15.08 17.34 -36.21
C GLY A 313 14.76 17.52 -37.70
N VAL A 314 14.96 18.73 -38.19
CA VAL A 314 14.83 19.07 -39.59
C VAL A 314 15.86 18.32 -40.42
N VAL A 315 15.41 17.59 -41.46
CA VAL A 315 16.31 16.91 -42.40
C VAL A 315 16.76 17.90 -43.44
N ALA A 316 17.96 18.43 -43.29
CA ALA A 316 18.58 19.37 -44.21
C ALA A 316 20.07 19.10 -44.36
N PRO A 317 20.73 19.55 -45.45
CA PRO A 317 22.17 19.60 -45.53
C PRO A 317 22.76 20.42 -44.35
N LEU A 318 23.91 19.99 -43.78
CA LEU A 318 24.54 20.63 -42.63
C LEU A 318 24.71 22.16 -42.81
N SER A 319 24.98 22.62 -44.04
CA SER A 319 25.10 24.04 -44.38
C SER A 319 23.78 24.85 -44.32
N GLN A 320 22.66 24.16 -44.17
CA GLN A 320 21.31 24.75 -44.11
C GLN A 320 20.62 24.47 -42.75
N LEU A 321 21.29 23.79 -41.85
CA LEU A 321 20.77 23.49 -40.54
C LEU A 321 20.88 24.75 -39.66
N ASP A 322 19.75 25.16 -39.07
CA ASP A 322 19.74 26.22 -38.06
C ASP A 322 20.32 25.70 -36.74
N ALA A 323 21.14 26.54 -36.08
CA ALA A 323 21.69 26.21 -34.79
C ALA A 323 20.60 25.99 -33.71
N THR A 324 19.47 26.67 -33.83
CA THR A 324 18.32 26.56 -32.94
C THR A 324 17.65 25.20 -33.06
N ASP A 325 17.47 24.70 -34.30
CA ASP A 325 16.93 23.36 -34.53
C ASP A 325 17.84 22.26 -33.99
N PHE A 326 19.15 22.42 -34.18
CA PHE A 326 20.14 21.52 -33.63
C PHE A 326 20.12 21.51 -32.09
N GLN A 327 20.08 22.68 -31.44
CA GLN A 327 20.02 22.81 -29.99
C GLN A 327 18.74 22.20 -29.43
N ALA A 328 17.58 22.38 -30.07
CA ALA A 328 16.32 21.77 -29.62
C ALA A 328 16.38 20.25 -29.64
N VAL A 329 16.96 19.65 -30.69
CA VAL A 329 17.17 18.18 -30.75
C VAL A 329 18.15 17.72 -29.67
N GLN A 330 19.22 18.46 -29.45
CA GLN A 330 20.22 18.15 -28.44
C GLN A 330 19.62 18.18 -27.03
N ALA A 331 18.85 19.22 -26.72
CA ALA A 331 18.18 19.36 -25.43
C ALA A 331 17.27 18.18 -25.09
N VAL A 332 16.45 17.73 -26.06
CA VAL A 332 15.52 16.62 -25.83
C VAL A 332 16.23 15.27 -25.88
N ASN A 333 17.11 15.02 -26.85
CA ASN A 333 17.62 13.66 -27.09
C ASN A 333 18.88 13.33 -26.27
N VAL A 334 19.55 14.33 -25.67
CA VAL A 334 20.84 14.14 -24.98
C VAL A 334 20.87 14.80 -23.62
N GLU A 335 20.47 16.08 -23.49
CA GLU A 335 20.62 16.82 -22.25
C GLU A 335 19.53 16.52 -21.22
N SER A 336 18.41 15.92 -21.65
CA SER A 336 17.27 15.57 -20.80
C SER A 336 17.47 14.25 -20.03
N VAL A 337 18.58 13.54 -20.26
CA VAL A 337 18.83 12.18 -19.69
C VAL A 337 19.67 12.24 -18.42
#